data_487ea3111fea1ea0fc39ed62d785fe49
#
_entry.id   487ea3111fea1ea0fc39ed62d785fe49
#
_cell.length_a   1.000
_cell.length_b   1.000
_cell.length_c   1.000
_cell.angle_alpha   90.00
_cell.angle_beta   90.00
_cell.angle_gamma   90.00
#
_symmetry.space_group_name_H-M   'P 1'
#
loop_
_entity.id
_entity.type
_entity.pdbx_description
1 polymer ?
#
loop_
_entity_poly.entity_id
_entity_poly.type
_entity_poly.pdbx_seq_one_letter_code
_entity_poly.pdbx_strand_id
1 'polypeptide(L)'
;MNIHNQYIDLAPTIIRKRLVIEGISNDKFTKENMKKYMIELSILMNMTIVSEPSFNFDIKYGLSSYMCWKESGMHIYTWEKNENRPNFFSIDIYTCKDFDINNVVNFTYNSFPIKELTWKI
;
A
#
# COMPACT_ATOMS: atom_id res chain seq x y z
N MET A 1 -11.56 -32.59 5.55
CA MET A 1 -11.05 -31.22 5.50
C MET A 1 -10.55 -30.81 6.87
N ASN A 2 -9.34 -30.29 6.96
CA ASN A 2 -8.76 -29.81 8.22
C ASN A 2 -8.80 -28.30 8.26
N ILE A 3 -9.44 -27.77 9.30
CA ILE A 3 -9.42 -26.34 9.58
C ILE A 3 -8.79 -26.18 10.97
N HIS A 4 -7.70 -25.43 11.03
CA HIS A 4 -7.01 -25.17 12.30
C HIS A 4 -7.65 -23.99 13.00
N ASN A 5 -7.76 -24.05 14.32
CA ASN A 5 -8.39 -23.00 15.12
C ASN A 5 -7.46 -21.82 15.39
N GLN A 6 -6.20 -21.96 15.05
CA GLN A 6 -5.20 -20.90 15.19
C GLN A 6 -4.29 -20.92 13.97
N TYR A 7 -3.59 -19.81 13.74
CA TYR A 7 -2.69 -19.71 12.60
C TYR A 7 -1.54 -20.72 12.73
N ILE A 8 -1.32 -21.43 11.64
CA ILE A 8 -0.17 -22.33 11.46
C ILE A 8 0.45 -22.00 10.10
N ASP A 9 1.75 -21.79 10.05
CA ASP A 9 2.42 -21.55 8.79
C ASP A 9 2.48 -22.86 7.99
N LEU A 10 1.64 -22.97 6.96
CA LEU A 10 1.54 -24.16 6.13
C LEU A 10 2.62 -24.25 5.07
N ALA A 11 3.42 -23.21 4.89
CA ALA A 11 4.46 -23.15 3.85
C ALA A 11 5.67 -22.36 4.35
N PRO A 12 6.38 -22.87 5.37
CA PRO A 12 7.44 -22.08 6.02
C PRO A 12 8.65 -21.76 5.12
N THR A 13 8.76 -22.40 3.97
CA THR A 13 9.82 -22.11 3.00
C THR A 13 9.46 -20.97 2.05
N ILE A 14 8.22 -20.48 2.09
CA ILE A 14 7.77 -19.36 1.26
C ILE A 14 7.69 -18.11 2.13
N ILE A 15 8.44 -17.09 1.78
CA ILE A 15 8.36 -15.78 2.45
C ILE A 15 7.03 -15.15 2.09
N ARG A 16 6.31 -14.67 3.12
CA ARG A 16 5.08 -13.87 2.93
C ARG A 16 5.15 -12.71 3.89
N LYS A 17 5.44 -11.53 3.33
CA LYS A 17 5.63 -10.34 4.13
C LYS A 17 4.56 -9.31 3.82
N ARG A 18 3.96 -8.77 4.85
CA ARG A 18 2.90 -7.76 4.74
C ARG A 18 3.32 -6.50 5.46
N LEU A 19 2.84 -5.38 4.93
CA LEU A 19 3.02 -4.09 5.57
C LEU A 19 1.77 -3.26 5.29
N VAL A 20 1.16 -2.74 6.35
CA VAL A 20 0.07 -1.79 6.25
C VAL A 20 0.60 -0.44 6.70
N ILE A 21 0.42 0.59 5.86
CA ILE A 21 0.77 1.96 6.18
C ILE A 21 -0.51 2.79 6.10
N GLU A 22 -0.80 3.54 7.14
CA GLU A 22 -1.97 4.43 7.16
C GLU A 22 -1.57 5.81 7.59
N GLY A 23 -2.30 6.81 7.09
CA GLY A 23 -1.95 8.17 7.45
C GLY A 23 -2.97 9.20 7.03
N ILE A 24 -2.66 10.42 7.42
CA ILE A 24 -3.42 11.61 7.09
C ILE A 24 -2.55 12.47 6.20
N SER A 25 -3.11 12.86 5.05
CA SER A 25 -2.45 13.74 4.10
C SER A 25 -3.04 15.13 4.17
N ASN A 26 -2.20 16.15 3.99
CA ASN A 26 -2.66 17.54 3.91
C ASN A 26 -3.43 17.82 2.62
N ASP A 27 -3.11 17.10 1.54
CA ASP A 27 -3.77 17.23 0.24
C ASP A 27 -4.41 15.92 -0.18
N LYS A 28 -5.41 16.01 -1.08
CA LYS A 28 -6.01 14.82 -1.66
C LYS A 28 -5.05 14.15 -2.63
N PHE A 29 -5.24 12.86 -2.80
CA PHE A 29 -4.45 12.07 -3.74
C PHE A 29 -4.95 12.26 -5.17
N THR A 30 -4.02 12.25 -6.12
CA THR A 30 -4.33 12.30 -7.55
C THR A 30 -3.79 11.03 -8.21
N LYS A 31 -4.33 10.71 -9.41
CA LYS A 31 -3.80 9.58 -10.18
C LYS A 31 -2.30 9.75 -10.45
N GLU A 32 -1.88 10.97 -10.75
CA GLU A 32 -0.48 11.25 -11.08
C GLU A 32 0.43 10.97 -9.89
N ASN A 33 0.11 11.49 -8.70
CA ASN A 33 1.00 11.28 -7.56
C ASN A 33 0.95 9.85 -7.05
N MET A 34 -0.19 9.17 -7.12
CA MET A 34 -0.28 7.76 -6.76
C MET A 34 0.51 6.88 -7.72
N LYS A 35 0.38 7.12 -9.04
CA LYS A 35 1.11 6.35 -10.04
C LYS A 35 2.61 6.51 -9.87
N LYS A 36 3.08 7.74 -9.70
CA LYS A 36 4.49 8.03 -9.48
C LYS A 36 5.01 7.29 -8.24
N TYR A 37 4.28 7.39 -7.14
CA TYR A 37 4.64 6.71 -5.90
C TYR A 37 4.74 5.20 -6.08
N MET A 38 3.73 4.59 -6.70
CA MET A 38 3.68 3.13 -6.87
C MET A 38 4.83 2.62 -7.75
N ILE A 39 5.15 3.34 -8.82
CA ILE A 39 6.27 2.97 -9.71
C ILE A 39 7.60 3.12 -8.97
N GLU A 40 7.81 4.25 -8.31
CA GLU A 40 9.07 4.50 -7.60
C GLU A 40 9.25 3.55 -6.41
N LEU A 41 8.17 3.24 -5.69
CA LEU A 41 8.22 2.28 -4.60
C LEU A 41 8.57 0.88 -5.11
N SER A 42 8.00 0.49 -6.25
CA SER A 42 8.31 -0.80 -6.87
C SER A 42 9.80 -0.93 -7.18
N ILE A 43 10.41 0.14 -7.67
CA ILE A 43 11.85 0.19 -7.94
C ILE A 43 12.65 0.10 -6.64
N LEU A 44 12.26 0.89 -5.64
CA LEU A 44 12.93 0.89 -4.33
C LEU A 44 12.92 -0.49 -3.69
N MET A 45 11.80 -1.18 -3.78
CA MET A 45 11.62 -2.52 -3.21
C MET A 45 12.19 -3.62 -4.11
N ASN A 46 12.69 -3.26 -5.29
CA ASN A 46 13.20 -4.21 -6.29
C ASN A 46 12.14 -5.24 -6.69
N MET A 47 10.91 -4.77 -6.88
CA MET A 47 9.80 -5.61 -7.34
C MET A 47 9.66 -5.54 -8.86
N THR A 48 9.08 -6.58 -9.45
CA THR A 48 8.86 -6.67 -10.88
C THR A 48 7.45 -6.26 -11.23
N ILE A 49 7.28 -5.10 -11.87
CA ILE A 49 5.97 -4.59 -12.28
C ILE A 49 5.42 -5.46 -13.41
N VAL A 50 4.18 -5.95 -13.24
CA VAL A 50 3.51 -6.78 -14.25
C VAL A 50 2.76 -5.91 -15.25
N SER A 51 2.10 -4.84 -14.78
CA SER A 51 1.29 -3.97 -15.62
C SER A 51 1.17 -2.59 -15.00
N GLU A 52 0.66 -1.62 -15.76
CA GLU A 52 0.33 -0.30 -15.25
C GLU A 52 -0.64 -0.43 -14.07
N PRO A 53 -0.55 0.48 -13.07
CA PRO A 53 -1.51 0.45 -11.98
C PRO A 53 -2.93 0.72 -12.47
N SER A 54 -3.89 0.00 -11.91
CA SER A 54 -5.30 0.24 -12.16
C SER A 54 -5.85 1.23 -11.15
N PHE A 55 -6.82 2.04 -11.57
CA PHE A 55 -7.44 3.05 -10.71
C PHE A 55 -8.94 2.88 -10.69
N ASN A 56 -9.52 3.19 -9.54
CA ASN A 56 -10.97 3.25 -9.37
C ASN A 56 -11.31 4.48 -8.54
N PHE A 57 -12.31 5.24 -8.99
CA PHE A 57 -12.82 6.37 -8.24
C PHE A 57 -14.26 6.10 -7.83
N ASP A 58 -14.56 6.32 -6.56
CA ASP A 58 -15.92 6.26 -6.03
C ASP A 58 -16.23 7.58 -5.36
N ILE A 59 -17.38 8.17 -5.69
CA ILE A 59 -17.74 9.50 -5.18
C ILE A 59 -17.89 9.50 -3.66
N LYS A 60 -18.24 8.37 -3.07
CA LYS A 60 -18.42 8.23 -1.62
C LYS A 60 -17.09 7.96 -0.90
N TYR A 61 -16.24 7.12 -1.48
CA TYR A 61 -15.02 6.66 -0.82
C TYR A 61 -13.77 7.40 -1.26
N GLY A 62 -13.60 7.65 -2.56
CA GLY A 62 -12.45 8.34 -3.10
C GLY A 62 -11.70 7.51 -4.13
N LEU A 63 -10.45 7.90 -4.39
CA LEU A 63 -9.59 7.25 -5.37
C LEU A 63 -8.86 6.07 -4.74
N SER A 64 -8.83 4.94 -5.44
CA SER A 64 -8.05 3.77 -5.05
C SER A 64 -7.25 3.25 -6.23
N SER A 65 -6.18 2.51 -5.95
CA SER A 65 -5.32 1.97 -6.98
C SER A 65 -4.71 0.65 -6.55
N TYR A 66 -4.45 -0.19 -7.54
CA TYR A 66 -3.78 -1.47 -7.34
C TYR A 66 -2.64 -1.62 -8.33
N MET A 67 -1.49 -2.09 -7.85
CA MET A 67 -0.36 -2.46 -8.69
C MET A 67 0.01 -3.91 -8.46
N CYS A 68 0.08 -4.67 -9.54
CA CYS A 68 0.48 -6.07 -9.50
C CYS A 68 1.98 -6.20 -9.74
N TRP A 69 2.64 -6.95 -8.86
CA TRP A 69 4.02 -7.37 -9.03
C TRP A 69 4.06 -8.87 -9.28
N LYS A 70 5.13 -9.37 -9.90
CA LYS A 70 5.36 -10.82 -9.93
C LYS A 70 5.40 -11.40 -8.52
N GLU A 71 5.92 -10.62 -7.58
CA GLU A 71 6.09 -11.01 -6.17
C GLU A 71 4.88 -10.74 -5.31
N SER A 72 3.80 -10.21 -5.83
CA SER A 72 2.44 -10.04 -5.33
C SER A 72 1.86 -8.67 -5.65
N GLY A 73 1.91 -7.66 -4.78
CA GLY A 73 1.38 -6.36 -5.14
C GLY A 73 1.08 -5.42 -3.99
N MET A 74 0.49 -4.29 -4.34
CA MET A 74 0.08 -3.28 -3.37
C MET A 74 -1.24 -2.65 -3.75
N HIS A 75 -2.01 -2.26 -2.74
CA HIS A 75 -3.23 -1.47 -2.87
C HIS A 75 -3.08 -0.16 -2.13
N ILE A 76 -3.61 0.92 -2.72
CA ILE A 76 -3.77 2.20 -2.03
C ILE A 76 -5.25 2.53 -2.02
N TYR A 77 -5.77 2.80 -0.83
CA TYR A 77 -7.15 3.25 -0.62
C TYR A 77 -7.09 4.66 -0.07
N THR A 78 -7.91 5.57 -0.60
CA THR A 78 -7.98 6.93 -0.09
C THR A 78 -9.42 7.32 0.21
N TRP A 79 -9.59 8.18 1.21
CA TRP A 79 -10.86 8.79 1.57
C TRP A 79 -10.62 10.29 1.56
N GLU A 80 -11.30 11.00 0.66
CA GLU A 80 -11.13 12.43 0.56
C GLU A 80 -11.69 13.14 1.79
N LYS A 81 -11.08 14.29 2.12
CA LYS A 81 -11.52 15.13 3.23
C LYS A 81 -12.97 15.57 3.04
N ASN A 82 -13.73 15.52 4.14
CA ASN A 82 -15.04 16.13 4.24
C ASN A 82 -15.21 16.71 5.64
N GLU A 83 -16.41 17.19 6.00
CA GLU A 83 -16.64 17.79 7.31
C GLU A 83 -16.43 16.86 8.50
N ASN A 84 -16.44 15.54 8.26
CA ASN A 84 -16.35 14.53 9.32
C ASN A 84 -14.99 13.80 9.37
N ARG A 85 -14.11 14.04 8.38
CA ARG A 85 -12.82 13.35 8.34
C ARG A 85 -11.78 14.12 7.53
N PRO A 86 -10.48 13.93 7.83
CA PRO A 86 -9.39 14.44 6.98
C PRO A 86 -9.21 13.58 5.72
N ASN A 87 -8.24 13.95 4.88
CA ASN A 87 -7.78 13.05 3.82
C ASN A 87 -7.04 11.89 4.47
N PHE A 88 -7.65 10.74 4.45
CA PHE A 88 -7.10 9.52 5.04
C PHE A 88 -6.69 8.56 3.93
N PHE A 89 -5.62 7.79 4.16
CA PHE A 89 -5.22 6.75 3.22
C PHE A 89 -4.76 5.50 3.95
N SER A 90 -4.88 4.38 3.26
CA SER A 90 -4.42 3.09 3.75
C SER A 90 -3.73 2.36 2.60
N ILE A 91 -2.51 1.89 2.84
CA ILE A 91 -1.69 1.19 1.86
C ILE A 91 -1.47 -0.23 2.38
N ASP A 92 -1.81 -1.22 1.53
CA ASP A 92 -1.59 -2.63 1.79
C ASP A 92 -0.52 -3.15 0.86
N ILE A 93 0.57 -3.65 1.44
CA ILE A 93 1.67 -4.26 0.69
C ILE A 93 1.76 -5.73 1.08
N TYR A 94 1.76 -6.59 0.06
CA TYR A 94 1.93 -8.03 0.27
C TYR A 94 2.92 -8.56 -0.76
N THR A 95 3.95 -9.26 -0.29
CA THR A 95 4.96 -9.80 -1.20
C THR A 95 5.54 -11.11 -0.68
N CYS A 96 5.95 -11.96 -1.60
CA CYS A 96 6.69 -13.18 -1.30
C CYS A 96 8.22 -12.96 -1.33
N LYS A 97 8.67 -11.70 -1.35
CA LYS A 97 10.06 -11.30 -1.36
C LYS A 97 10.32 -10.35 -0.20
N ASP A 98 11.46 -10.50 0.45
CA ASP A 98 11.82 -9.65 1.58
C ASP A 98 12.09 -8.21 1.13
N PHE A 99 11.85 -7.26 2.03
CA PHE A 99 12.13 -5.85 1.82
C PHE A 99 12.35 -5.15 3.16
N ASP A 100 12.98 -3.97 3.12
CA ASP A 100 13.26 -3.19 4.31
C ASP A 100 12.06 -2.29 4.64
N ILE A 101 11.39 -2.59 5.76
CA ILE A 101 10.19 -1.87 6.19
C ILE A 101 10.47 -0.39 6.42
N ASN A 102 11.57 -0.06 7.10
CA ASN A 102 11.89 1.34 7.42
C ASN A 102 12.12 2.17 6.15
N ASN A 103 12.77 1.60 5.14
CA ASN A 103 12.95 2.27 3.86
C ASN A 103 11.61 2.57 3.19
N VAL A 104 10.69 1.61 3.22
CA VAL A 104 9.37 1.79 2.62
C VAL A 104 8.55 2.84 3.36
N VAL A 105 8.56 2.79 4.69
CA VAL A 105 7.84 3.76 5.52
C VAL A 105 8.39 5.17 5.29
N ASN A 106 9.71 5.33 5.31
CA ASN A 106 10.35 6.64 5.09
C ASN A 106 10.09 7.16 3.68
N PHE A 107 10.16 6.30 2.67
CA PHE A 107 9.85 6.67 1.30
C PHE A 107 8.41 7.16 1.17
N THR A 108 7.47 6.45 1.81
CA THR A 108 6.06 6.83 1.80
C THR A 108 5.84 8.19 2.45
N TYR A 109 6.47 8.40 3.61
CA TYR A 109 6.37 9.68 4.30
C TYR A 109 6.86 10.85 3.44
N ASN A 110 7.90 10.64 2.65
CA ASN A 110 8.48 11.68 1.81
C ASN A 110 7.81 11.84 0.45
N SER A 111 6.92 10.91 0.07
CA SER A 111 6.28 10.92 -1.25
C SER A 111 5.03 11.78 -1.32
N PHE A 112 4.42 12.09 -0.18
CA PHE A 112 3.17 12.83 -0.08
C PHE A 112 3.27 13.89 1.02
N PRO A 113 2.42 14.92 1.01
CA PRO A 113 2.40 15.92 2.10
C PRO A 113 1.71 15.33 3.34
N ILE A 114 2.39 14.44 4.01
CA ILE A 114 1.87 13.66 5.13
C ILE A 114 1.83 14.50 6.41
N LYS A 115 0.70 14.47 7.10
CA LYS A 115 0.53 15.07 8.42
C LYS A 115 0.83 14.06 9.52
N GLU A 116 0.33 12.84 9.38
CA GLU A 116 0.54 11.75 10.34
C GLU A 116 0.69 10.46 9.60
N LEU A 117 1.55 9.58 10.09
CA LEU A 117 1.77 8.27 9.51
C LEU A 117 1.91 7.23 10.60
N THR A 118 1.29 6.08 10.40
CA THR A 118 1.47 4.90 11.24
C THR A 118 1.59 3.67 10.37
N TRP A 119 2.12 2.60 10.91
CA TRP A 119 2.28 1.37 10.16
C TRP A 119 2.29 0.16 11.08
N LYS A 120 1.98 -0.97 10.51
CA LYS A 120 2.07 -2.27 11.19
C LYS A 120 2.37 -3.37 10.20
N ILE A 121 2.89 -4.45 10.73
CA ILE A 121 3.13 -5.68 9.98
C ILE A 121 1.89 -6.58 10.05
#